data_f630b7223655c5148c1cf12ea1a847cb
#
_entry.id   f630b7223655c5148c1cf12ea1a847cb
#
_cell.length_a   1.000
_cell.length_b   1.000
_cell.length_c   1.000
_cell.angle_alpha   90.00
_cell.angle_beta   90.00
_cell.angle_gamma   90.00
#
_symmetry.space_group_name_H-M   'P 1'
#
loop_
_entity.id
_entity.type
_entity.pdbx_description
1 polymer ?
#
loop_
_entity_poly.entity_id
_entity_poly.type
_entity_poly.pdbx_seq_one_letter_code
_entity_poly.pdbx_strand_id
1 'polypeptide(L)'
;MTLGEQDRLDGPSSPTPEAVELFGDALPRAVRFAELLAGPGREQGVIGPRELPRLWNRHLVNSAWVGSVIPPDATVVDIGSGAGLPGIPLALARPDLRITLLEPMARRVAWLEEVVAALELDVVVRRGRAEERETRRVVGESDVATARAVAPLGRLAAWCLPLVRPGGTLAALKGASAQDEVRRDAVDLRAAGGGDVEVVTTGAGDALTHIVVVHRTERRTAAGSGPGGGRRGRGRKDRSS
;
A
#
# COMPACT_ATOMS: atom_id res chain seq x y z
N MET A 1 20.30 -39.56 5.50
CA MET A 1 19.30 -38.48 5.36
C MET A 1 18.12 -39.07 4.59
N THR A 2 16.98 -39.20 5.24
CA THR A 2 15.76 -39.75 4.64
C THR A 2 15.03 -38.66 3.87
N LEU A 3 14.31 -39.05 2.79
CA LEU A 3 13.50 -38.13 1.96
C LEU A 3 12.60 -37.18 2.77
N GLY A 4 12.20 -37.58 4.00
CA GLY A 4 11.39 -36.74 4.89
C GLY A 4 12.14 -35.64 5.64
N GLU A 5 13.48 -35.61 5.66
CA GLU A 5 14.29 -34.54 6.27
C GLU A 5 14.59 -33.43 5.27
N GLN A 6 14.72 -33.75 3.97
CA GLN A 6 14.87 -32.75 2.91
C GLN A 6 13.57 -31.95 2.68
N ASP A 7 12.41 -32.61 2.73
CA ASP A 7 11.10 -31.93 2.63
C ASP A 7 10.82 -30.95 3.79
N ARG A 8 11.41 -31.20 5.00
CA ARG A 8 11.29 -30.25 6.13
C ARG A 8 12.19 -29.02 6.00
N LEU A 9 13.22 -29.07 5.16
CA LEU A 9 14.11 -27.94 4.86
C LEU A 9 13.58 -27.07 3.71
N ASP A 10 12.64 -27.58 2.91
CA ASP A 10 12.07 -26.91 1.75
C ASP A 10 10.69 -26.28 1.98
N GLY A 11 10.07 -26.50 3.14
CA GLY A 11 8.78 -25.93 3.53
C GLY A 11 8.91 -24.56 4.21
N PRO A 12 7.80 -23.79 4.31
CA PRO A 12 7.81 -22.58 5.13
C PRO A 12 8.09 -22.94 6.58
N SER A 13 8.94 -22.15 7.26
CA SER A 13 9.13 -22.26 8.70
C SER A 13 7.79 -22.14 9.43
N SER A 14 7.68 -22.67 10.65
CA SER A 14 6.48 -22.51 11.47
C SER A 14 6.18 -21.02 11.75
N PRO A 15 4.90 -20.66 11.98
CA PRO A 15 4.53 -19.31 12.39
C PRO A 15 5.32 -18.86 13.62
N THR A 16 5.76 -17.63 13.61
CA THR A 16 6.43 -17.03 14.78
C THR A 16 5.40 -16.60 15.83
N PRO A 17 5.78 -16.45 17.11
CA PRO A 17 4.87 -15.94 18.15
C PRO A 17 4.20 -14.63 17.76
N GLU A 18 4.95 -13.71 17.12
CA GLU A 18 4.43 -12.45 16.61
C GLU A 18 3.38 -12.65 15.49
N ALA A 19 3.57 -13.63 14.62
CA ALA A 19 2.58 -13.99 13.61
C ALA A 19 1.29 -14.55 14.24
N VAL A 20 1.42 -15.38 15.29
CA VAL A 20 0.26 -15.92 16.03
C VAL A 20 -0.57 -14.79 16.62
N GLU A 21 0.08 -13.82 17.27
CA GLU A 21 -0.59 -12.67 17.87
C GLU A 21 -1.24 -11.78 16.80
N LEU A 22 -0.50 -11.46 15.73
CA LEU A 22 -0.92 -10.51 14.70
C LEU A 22 -2.08 -11.02 13.84
N PHE A 23 -2.08 -12.32 13.51
CA PHE A 23 -3.13 -12.91 12.66
C PHE A 23 -4.30 -13.51 13.46
N GLY A 24 -4.14 -13.80 14.75
CA GLY A 24 -5.22 -14.31 15.60
C GLY A 24 -6.04 -15.43 14.93
N ASP A 25 -7.35 -15.23 14.81
CA ASP A 25 -8.28 -16.19 14.18
C ASP A 25 -7.99 -16.41 12.69
N ALA A 26 -7.31 -15.48 12.01
CA ALA A 26 -6.90 -15.63 10.62
C ALA A 26 -5.59 -16.44 10.45
N LEU A 27 -4.94 -16.86 11.54
CA LEU A 27 -3.67 -17.61 11.48
C LEU A 27 -3.72 -18.84 10.56
N PRO A 28 -4.77 -19.68 10.57
CA PRO A 28 -4.84 -20.83 9.65
C PRO A 28 -4.78 -20.42 8.17
N ARG A 29 -5.42 -19.29 7.80
CA ARG A 29 -5.35 -18.74 6.45
C ARG A 29 -3.99 -18.13 6.14
N ALA A 30 -3.31 -17.52 7.12
CA ALA A 30 -1.94 -17.04 6.98
C ALA A 30 -0.94 -18.19 6.76
N VAL A 31 -1.12 -19.32 7.46
CA VAL A 31 -0.36 -20.57 7.24
C VAL A 31 -0.60 -21.07 5.82
N ARG A 32 -1.86 -21.13 5.39
CA ARG A 32 -2.21 -21.52 4.01
C ARG A 32 -1.58 -20.63 2.96
N PHE A 33 -1.53 -19.31 3.20
CA PHE A 33 -0.83 -18.37 2.30
C PHE A 33 0.67 -18.64 2.25
N ALA A 34 1.31 -18.92 3.39
CA ALA A 34 2.73 -19.28 3.45
C ALA A 34 3.03 -20.57 2.65
N GLU A 35 2.16 -21.58 2.74
CA GLU A 35 2.26 -22.83 1.96
C GLU A 35 2.10 -22.54 0.44
N LEU A 36 1.11 -21.73 0.06
CA LEU A 36 0.92 -21.34 -1.34
C LEU A 36 2.14 -20.61 -1.91
N LEU A 37 2.74 -19.70 -1.13
CA LEU A 37 3.98 -19.02 -1.52
C LEU A 37 5.16 -19.99 -1.65
N ALA A 38 5.33 -20.93 -0.71
CA ALA A 38 6.45 -21.86 -0.68
C ALA A 38 6.35 -22.97 -1.75
N GLY A 39 5.17 -23.39 -2.11
CA GLY A 39 4.89 -24.38 -3.16
C GLY A 39 4.66 -23.71 -4.52
N PRO A 40 3.39 -23.56 -4.96
CA PRO A 40 3.05 -23.02 -6.29
C PRO A 40 3.66 -21.66 -6.57
N GLY A 41 3.74 -20.78 -5.56
CA GLY A 41 4.32 -19.44 -5.69
C GLY A 41 5.80 -19.46 -6.07
N ARG A 42 6.57 -20.37 -5.49
CA ARG A 42 7.97 -20.61 -5.85
C ARG A 42 8.09 -21.14 -7.28
N GLU A 43 7.26 -22.11 -7.64
CA GLU A 43 7.25 -22.71 -8.99
C GLU A 43 6.91 -21.68 -10.07
N GLN A 44 5.97 -20.80 -9.79
CA GLN A 44 5.57 -19.69 -10.68
C GLN A 44 6.55 -18.50 -10.62
N GLY A 45 7.57 -18.53 -9.74
CA GLY A 45 8.56 -17.48 -9.59
C GLY A 45 8.02 -16.17 -9.04
N VAL A 46 6.95 -16.22 -8.22
CA VAL A 46 6.43 -15.04 -7.51
C VAL A 46 7.23 -14.74 -6.24
N ILE A 47 7.88 -15.78 -5.67
CA ILE A 47 8.83 -15.65 -4.55
C ILE A 47 10.10 -16.45 -4.85
N GLY A 48 11.25 -15.92 -4.44
CA GLY A 48 12.53 -16.61 -4.61
C GLY A 48 12.78 -17.68 -3.55
N PRO A 49 13.50 -18.77 -3.85
CA PRO A 49 13.76 -19.85 -2.89
C PRO A 49 14.54 -19.38 -1.64
N ARG A 50 15.38 -18.35 -1.77
CA ARG A 50 16.14 -17.76 -0.65
C ARG A 50 15.28 -17.00 0.35
N GLU A 51 14.04 -16.67 0.00
CA GLU A 51 13.11 -15.93 0.85
C GLU A 51 12.28 -16.87 1.77
N LEU A 52 12.21 -18.18 1.46
CA LEU A 52 11.40 -19.14 2.20
C LEU A 52 11.76 -19.24 3.69
N PRO A 53 13.04 -19.29 4.11
CA PRO A 53 13.39 -19.32 5.54
C PRO A 53 12.98 -18.05 6.31
N ARG A 54 12.73 -16.95 5.60
CA ARG A 54 12.37 -15.64 6.16
C ARG A 54 10.91 -15.27 5.93
N LEU A 55 10.11 -16.22 5.42
CA LEU A 55 8.76 -15.97 4.92
C LEU A 55 7.87 -15.32 5.98
N TRP A 56 7.88 -15.84 7.20
CA TRP A 56 7.05 -15.33 8.28
C TRP A 56 7.43 -13.90 8.67
N ASN A 57 8.63 -13.69 9.16
CA ASN A 57 9.01 -12.38 9.71
C ASN A 57 9.16 -11.33 8.62
N ARG A 58 9.96 -11.62 7.59
CA ARG A 58 10.33 -10.63 6.56
C ARG A 58 9.19 -10.35 5.57
N HIS A 59 8.28 -11.30 5.37
CA HIS A 59 7.24 -11.13 4.35
C HIS A 59 5.84 -11.01 4.96
N LEU A 60 5.36 -11.99 5.72
CA LEU A 60 3.98 -11.95 6.22
C LEU A 60 3.81 -10.91 7.34
N VAL A 61 4.57 -11.06 8.42
CA VAL A 61 4.47 -10.17 9.59
C VAL A 61 4.86 -8.73 9.23
N ASN A 62 6.00 -8.55 8.56
CA ASN A 62 6.45 -7.24 8.07
C ASN A 62 5.38 -6.55 7.20
N SER A 63 4.70 -7.29 6.32
CA SER A 63 3.63 -6.77 5.47
C SER A 63 2.37 -6.40 6.26
N ALA A 64 1.96 -7.23 7.21
CA ALA A 64 0.76 -6.98 8.02
C ALA A 64 0.91 -5.75 8.93
N TRP A 65 2.14 -5.45 9.38
CA TRP A 65 2.41 -4.27 10.21
C TRP A 65 2.05 -2.93 9.56
N VAL A 66 1.89 -2.85 8.23
CA VAL A 66 1.37 -1.63 7.61
C VAL A 66 -0.03 -1.28 8.12
N GLY A 67 -0.79 -2.26 8.59
CA GLY A 67 -2.11 -2.08 9.20
C GLY A 67 -2.12 -1.18 10.44
N SER A 68 -0.98 -1.01 11.12
CA SER A 68 -0.87 -0.16 12.32
C SER A 68 -1.04 1.34 12.03
N VAL A 69 -0.82 1.76 10.78
CA VAL A 69 -0.97 3.18 10.36
C VAL A 69 -2.22 3.42 9.51
N ILE A 70 -3.07 2.39 9.34
CA ILE A 70 -4.29 2.47 8.52
C ILE A 70 -5.52 2.63 9.43
N PRO A 71 -6.36 3.65 9.20
CA PRO A 71 -7.61 3.84 9.95
C PRO A 71 -8.55 2.61 9.86
N PRO A 72 -9.43 2.41 10.83
CA PRO A 72 -10.44 1.36 10.74
C PRO A 72 -11.40 1.61 9.55
N ASP A 73 -11.94 0.51 9.00
CA ASP A 73 -12.91 0.49 7.89
C ASP A 73 -12.45 1.18 6.60
N ALA A 74 -11.14 1.46 6.47
CA ALA A 74 -10.59 2.19 5.33
C ALA A 74 -10.64 1.37 4.01
N THR A 75 -10.77 2.11 2.91
CA THR A 75 -10.49 1.59 1.57
C THR A 75 -9.00 1.66 1.28
N VAL A 76 -8.41 0.55 0.85
CA VAL A 76 -6.96 0.43 0.61
C VAL A 76 -6.71 -0.06 -0.81
N VAL A 77 -5.78 0.57 -1.51
CA VAL A 77 -5.23 0.04 -2.76
C VAL A 77 -3.77 -0.37 -2.56
N ASP A 78 -3.45 -1.64 -2.77
CA ASP A 78 -2.09 -2.17 -2.76
C ASP A 78 -1.49 -2.11 -4.17
N ILE A 79 -0.46 -1.31 -4.35
CA ILE A 79 0.10 -1.00 -5.67
C ILE A 79 1.31 -1.85 -5.98
N GLY A 80 1.21 -2.62 -7.07
CA GLY A 80 2.23 -3.58 -7.45
C GLY A 80 2.25 -4.78 -6.52
N SER A 81 1.09 -5.36 -6.24
CA SER A 81 0.89 -6.40 -5.22
C SER A 81 1.76 -7.64 -5.40
N GLY A 82 2.19 -7.95 -6.63
CA GLY A 82 3.17 -8.99 -6.93
C GLY A 82 2.79 -10.38 -6.41
N ALA A 83 3.50 -10.83 -5.38
CA ALA A 83 3.21 -12.08 -4.69
C ALA A 83 1.98 -12.00 -3.75
N GLY A 84 1.36 -10.82 -3.63
CA GLY A 84 0.29 -10.51 -2.68
C GLY A 84 0.79 -9.75 -1.43
N LEU A 85 1.95 -9.12 -1.54
CA LEU A 85 2.62 -8.45 -0.41
C LEU A 85 2.71 -6.93 -0.65
N PRO A 86 2.13 -6.08 0.23
CA PRO A 86 1.63 -6.42 1.55
C PRO A 86 0.13 -6.79 1.62
N GLY A 87 -0.63 -6.67 0.53
CA GLY A 87 -2.10 -6.66 0.55
C GLY A 87 -2.76 -7.91 1.16
N ILE A 88 -2.26 -9.13 0.89
CA ILE A 88 -2.84 -10.36 1.44
C ILE A 88 -2.60 -10.48 2.95
N PRO A 89 -1.37 -10.35 3.51
CA PRO A 89 -1.17 -10.31 4.96
C PRO A 89 -1.96 -9.19 5.65
N LEU A 90 -2.08 -8.02 5.01
CA LEU A 90 -2.88 -6.93 5.52
C LEU A 90 -4.37 -7.32 5.62
N ALA A 91 -4.94 -7.93 4.57
CA ALA A 91 -6.33 -8.40 4.57
C ALA A 91 -6.60 -9.46 5.66
N LEU A 92 -5.62 -10.34 5.91
CA LEU A 92 -5.72 -11.36 6.95
C LEU A 92 -5.69 -10.76 8.36
N ALA A 93 -4.81 -9.77 8.61
CA ALA A 93 -4.66 -9.12 9.91
C ALA A 93 -5.74 -8.05 10.18
N ARG A 94 -6.35 -7.48 9.13
CA ARG A 94 -7.30 -6.37 9.19
C ARG A 94 -8.53 -6.66 8.33
N PRO A 95 -9.42 -7.55 8.78
CA PRO A 95 -10.64 -7.93 8.03
C PRO A 95 -11.67 -6.79 7.91
N ASP A 96 -11.48 -5.70 8.64
CA ASP A 96 -12.27 -4.47 8.53
C ASP A 96 -11.98 -3.66 7.26
N LEU A 97 -10.82 -3.88 6.61
CA LEU A 97 -10.40 -3.09 5.46
C LEU A 97 -10.99 -3.60 4.14
N ARG A 98 -11.32 -2.69 3.25
CA ARG A 98 -11.72 -2.98 1.87
C ARG A 98 -10.51 -2.85 0.95
N ILE A 99 -9.93 -3.97 0.53
CA ILE A 99 -8.64 -3.99 -0.16
C ILE A 99 -8.79 -4.28 -1.66
N THR A 100 -8.11 -3.48 -2.47
CA THR A 100 -7.91 -3.72 -3.90
C THR A 100 -6.43 -4.00 -4.16
N LEU A 101 -6.11 -5.16 -4.75
CA LEU A 101 -4.77 -5.51 -5.21
C LEU A 101 -4.61 -5.07 -6.66
N LEU A 102 -3.69 -4.14 -6.91
CA LEU A 102 -3.41 -3.61 -8.25
C LEU A 102 -2.08 -4.16 -8.77
N GLU A 103 -2.12 -4.92 -9.87
CA GLU A 103 -0.93 -5.56 -10.44
C GLU A 103 -0.96 -5.47 -11.98
N PRO A 104 0.11 -5.01 -12.65
CA PRO A 104 0.13 -4.89 -14.10
C PRO A 104 0.34 -6.21 -14.86
N MET A 105 1.02 -7.19 -14.26
CA MET A 105 1.40 -8.42 -14.96
C MET A 105 0.30 -9.47 -14.90
N ALA A 106 -0.25 -9.86 -16.06
CA ALA A 106 -1.35 -10.82 -16.15
C ALA A 106 -1.08 -12.13 -15.38
N ARG A 107 0.15 -12.67 -15.43
CA ARG A 107 0.53 -13.89 -14.69
C ARG A 107 0.40 -13.70 -13.17
N ARG A 108 0.78 -12.54 -12.64
CA ARG A 108 0.67 -12.23 -11.21
C ARG A 108 -0.77 -11.94 -10.80
N VAL A 109 -1.57 -11.36 -11.71
CA VAL A 109 -3.02 -11.21 -11.48
C VAL A 109 -3.68 -12.56 -11.32
N ALA A 110 -3.41 -13.53 -12.23
CA ALA A 110 -3.94 -14.90 -12.11
C ALA A 110 -3.52 -15.55 -10.78
N TRP A 111 -2.24 -15.42 -10.39
CA TRP A 111 -1.75 -15.86 -9.09
C TRP A 111 -2.54 -15.24 -7.92
N LEU A 112 -2.76 -13.92 -7.95
CA LEU A 112 -3.50 -13.23 -6.88
C LEU A 112 -4.95 -13.68 -6.81
N GLU A 113 -5.61 -13.90 -7.95
CA GLU A 113 -6.98 -14.41 -8.02
C GLU A 113 -7.08 -15.83 -7.44
N GLU A 114 -6.13 -16.72 -7.77
CA GLU A 114 -6.01 -18.06 -7.19
C GLU A 114 -5.83 -18.01 -5.66
N VAL A 115 -4.94 -17.13 -5.15
CA VAL A 115 -4.69 -16.97 -3.72
C VAL A 115 -5.91 -16.42 -3.00
N VAL A 116 -6.54 -15.37 -3.52
CA VAL A 116 -7.74 -14.75 -2.94
C VAL A 116 -8.86 -15.77 -2.81
N ALA A 117 -9.10 -16.58 -3.86
CA ALA A 117 -10.09 -17.66 -3.84
C ALA A 117 -9.73 -18.77 -2.84
N ALA A 118 -8.48 -19.23 -2.82
CA ALA A 118 -8.01 -20.29 -1.92
C ALA A 118 -8.04 -19.92 -0.42
N LEU A 119 -7.98 -18.62 -0.11
CA LEU A 119 -8.04 -18.07 1.24
C LEU A 119 -9.43 -17.52 1.61
N GLU A 120 -10.39 -17.56 0.69
CA GLU A 120 -11.74 -17.02 0.88
C GLU A 120 -11.71 -15.56 1.39
N LEU A 121 -10.91 -14.71 0.73
CA LEU A 121 -10.77 -13.31 1.09
C LEU A 121 -11.74 -12.41 0.31
N ASP A 122 -12.35 -11.45 1.00
CA ASP A 122 -13.12 -10.37 0.36
C ASP A 122 -12.17 -9.26 -0.12
N VAL A 123 -11.39 -9.58 -1.16
CA VAL A 123 -10.37 -8.72 -1.74
C VAL A 123 -10.55 -8.64 -3.24
N VAL A 124 -10.50 -7.44 -3.79
CA VAL A 124 -10.65 -7.21 -5.24
C VAL A 124 -9.28 -7.24 -5.92
N VAL A 125 -9.11 -8.06 -6.95
CA VAL A 125 -7.91 -8.06 -7.80
C VAL A 125 -8.18 -7.23 -9.06
N ARG A 126 -7.27 -6.33 -9.41
CA ARG A 126 -7.35 -5.49 -10.62
C ARG A 126 -6.04 -5.53 -11.40
N ARG A 127 -6.16 -5.75 -12.70
CA ARG A 127 -5.03 -5.61 -13.61
C ARG A 127 -4.93 -4.16 -14.08
N GLY A 128 -3.73 -3.55 -13.92
CA GLY A 128 -3.46 -2.19 -14.40
C GLY A 128 -2.18 -1.59 -13.81
N ARG A 129 -1.78 -0.46 -14.36
CA ARG A 129 -0.65 0.32 -13.84
C ARG A 129 -1.19 1.58 -13.16
N ALA A 130 -0.67 1.90 -11.98
CA ALA A 130 -1.12 3.04 -11.18
C ALA A 130 -1.00 4.39 -11.90
N GLU A 131 -0.04 4.53 -12.82
CA GLU A 131 0.18 5.72 -13.63
C GLU A 131 -0.82 5.88 -14.79
N GLU A 132 -1.56 4.84 -15.17
CA GLU A 132 -2.52 4.87 -16.29
C GLU A 132 -3.83 5.53 -15.88
N ARG A 133 -4.34 6.43 -16.72
CA ARG A 133 -5.60 7.15 -16.46
C ARG A 133 -6.81 6.22 -16.35
N GLU A 134 -6.85 5.17 -17.17
CA GLU A 134 -7.94 4.21 -17.15
C GLU A 134 -7.95 3.42 -15.84
N THR A 135 -6.78 2.97 -15.37
CA THR A 135 -6.64 2.32 -14.07
C THR A 135 -7.15 3.20 -12.94
N ARG A 136 -6.76 4.48 -12.91
CA ARG A 136 -7.22 5.44 -11.90
C ARG A 136 -8.74 5.65 -11.95
N ARG A 137 -9.32 5.66 -13.14
CA ARG A 137 -10.77 5.79 -13.32
C ARG A 137 -11.53 4.58 -12.77
N VAL A 138 -10.99 3.36 -12.97
CA VAL A 138 -11.62 2.11 -12.54
C VAL A 138 -11.42 1.84 -11.05
N VAL A 139 -10.22 2.09 -10.53
CA VAL A 139 -9.90 1.87 -9.10
C VAL A 139 -10.55 2.96 -8.23
N GLY A 140 -10.63 4.18 -8.74
CA GLY A 140 -11.12 5.32 -7.97
C GLY A 140 -10.11 5.82 -6.94
N GLU A 141 -10.57 6.69 -6.03
CA GLU A 141 -9.78 7.20 -4.92
C GLU A 141 -10.02 6.37 -3.66
N SER A 142 -8.93 5.90 -3.04
CA SER A 142 -8.93 5.13 -1.78
C SER A 142 -8.54 6.02 -0.59
N ASP A 143 -8.83 5.60 0.64
CA ASP A 143 -8.35 6.27 1.85
C ASP A 143 -6.83 6.15 1.98
N VAL A 144 -6.31 4.94 1.66
CA VAL A 144 -4.90 4.63 1.76
C VAL A 144 -4.41 3.91 0.50
N ALA A 145 -3.24 4.32 0.00
CA ALA A 145 -2.46 3.49 -0.91
C ALA A 145 -1.33 2.82 -0.13
N THR A 146 -1.08 1.54 -0.37
CA THR A 146 0.11 0.87 0.15
C THR A 146 0.96 0.29 -0.98
N ALA A 147 2.23 0.10 -0.72
CA ALA A 147 3.15 -0.54 -1.65
C ALA A 147 4.40 -1.06 -0.94
N ARG A 148 5.00 -2.12 -1.48
CA ARG A 148 6.24 -2.70 -0.98
C ARG A 148 7.19 -3.01 -2.14
N ALA A 149 8.45 -2.54 -2.04
CA ALA A 149 9.54 -2.86 -2.97
C ALA A 149 9.26 -2.58 -4.47
N VAL A 150 8.40 -1.58 -4.78
CA VAL A 150 7.97 -1.29 -6.15
C VAL A 150 8.91 -0.30 -6.84
N ALA A 151 9.29 0.80 -6.14
CA ALA A 151 10.11 1.87 -6.71
C ALA A 151 10.76 2.74 -5.60
N PRO A 152 11.72 3.61 -5.94
CA PRO A 152 12.16 4.72 -5.08
C PRO A 152 10.99 5.57 -4.64
N LEU A 153 11.06 6.17 -3.44
CA LEU A 153 9.94 6.81 -2.77
C LEU A 153 9.29 7.93 -3.59
N GLY A 154 10.06 8.81 -4.21
CA GLY A 154 9.52 9.92 -5.02
C GLY A 154 8.70 9.44 -6.21
N ARG A 155 9.20 8.41 -6.94
CA ARG A 155 8.47 7.80 -8.04
C ARG A 155 7.21 7.07 -7.55
N LEU A 156 7.32 6.37 -6.42
CA LEU A 156 6.20 5.66 -5.80
C LEU A 156 5.08 6.64 -5.44
N ALA A 157 5.42 7.78 -4.84
CA ALA A 157 4.45 8.82 -4.50
C ALA A 157 3.71 9.35 -5.74
N ALA A 158 4.42 9.57 -6.86
CA ALA A 158 3.81 10.02 -8.11
C ALA A 158 2.81 9.00 -8.70
N TRP A 159 2.98 7.70 -8.43
CA TRP A 159 2.04 6.67 -8.84
C TRP A 159 0.87 6.50 -7.87
N CYS A 160 1.16 6.52 -6.57
CA CYS A 160 0.20 6.18 -5.51
C CYS A 160 -0.72 7.34 -5.12
N LEU A 161 -0.17 8.54 -4.91
CA LEU A 161 -0.96 9.67 -4.42
C LEU A 161 -2.16 10.04 -5.30
N PRO A 162 -2.11 9.93 -6.65
CA PRO A 162 -3.30 10.15 -7.47
C PRO A 162 -4.46 9.15 -7.23
N LEU A 163 -4.19 7.99 -6.63
CA LEU A 163 -5.18 6.96 -6.23
C LEU A 163 -5.66 7.10 -4.78
N VAL A 164 -5.12 8.06 -4.04
CA VAL A 164 -5.52 8.37 -2.66
C VAL A 164 -6.43 9.59 -2.69
N ARG A 165 -7.53 9.61 -1.92
CA ARG A 165 -8.36 10.81 -1.79
C ARG A 165 -7.60 11.97 -1.12
N PRO A 166 -7.97 13.23 -1.34
CA PRO A 166 -7.43 14.36 -0.56
C PRO A 166 -7.61 14.11 0.94
N GLY A 167 -6.56 14.34 1.74
CA GLY A 167 -6.53 14.04 3.17
C GLY A 167 -6.31 12.56 3.52
N GLY A 168 -6.21 11.66 2.54
CA GLY A 168 -5.78 10.28 2.73
C GLY A 168 -4.26 10.12 2.73
N THR A 169 -3.73 8.89 2.73
CA THR A 169 -2.30 8.63 2.92
C THR A 169 -1.73 7.60 1.95
N LEU A 170 -0.45 7.74 1.64
CA LEU A 170 0.39 6.67 1.12
C LEU A 170 1.15 6.06 2.30
N ALA A 171 1.00 4.77 2.55
CA ALA A 171 1.73 3.99 3.54
C ALA A 171 2.71 3.02 2.83
N ALA A 172 3.95 3.45 2.61
CA ALA A 172 4.94 2.69 1.86
C ALA A 172 5.88 1.92 2.78
N LEU A 173 5.95 0.58 2.62
CA LEU A 173 6.92 -0.23 3.33
C LEU A 173 8.32 -0.04 2.72
N LYS A 174 9.27 0.33 3.55
CA LYS A 174 10.65 0.64 3.19
C LYS A 174 11.65 -0.10 4.07
N GLY A 175 12.91 -0.11 3.66
CA GLY A 175 14.02 -0.63 4.47
C GLY A 175 14.60 0.42 5.42
N ALA A 176 15.75 0.11 6.01
CA ALA A 176 16.45 0.99 6.95
C ALA A 176 16.82 2.38 6.38
N SER A 177 16.86 2.52 5.04
CA SER A 177 17.10 3.81 4.36
C SER A 177 15.87 4.73 4.28
N ALA A 178 14.75 4.40 4.91
CA ALA A 178 13.49 5.14 4.81
C ALA A 178 13.65 6.65 5.06
N GLN A 179 14.35 7.05 6.13
CA GLN A 179 14.62 8.46 6.45
C GLN A 179 15.48 9.16 5.40
N ASP A 180 16.45 8.46 4.81
CA ASP A 180 17.29 9.01 3.75
C ASP A 180 16.51 9.20 2.46
N GLU A 181 15.62 8.24 2.13
CA GLU A 181 14.71 8.35 0.99
C GLU A 181 13.78 9.56 1.15
N VAL A 182 13.19 9.76 2.33
CA VAL A 182 12.32 10.92 2.62
C VAL A 182 13.07 12.24 2.41
N ARG A 183 14.30 12.36 2.94
CA ARG A 183 15.11 13.58 2.76
C ARG A 183 15.47 13.81 1.29
N ARG A 184 15.95 12.77 0.61
CA ARG A 184 16.37 12.84 -0.79
C ARG A 184 15.22 13.21 -1.72
N ASP A 185 14.05 12.60 -1.52
CA ASP A 185 12.92 12.68 -2.44
C ASP A 185 11.88 13.75 -2.03
N ALA A 186 12.20 14.61 -1.04
CA ALA A 186 11.27 15.59 -0.47
C ALA A 186 10.64 16.55 -1.52
N VAL A 187 11.37 16.89 -2.58
CA VAL A 187 10.86 17.74 -3.67
C VAL A 187 9.83 16.95 -4.51
N ASP A 188 10.15 15.71 -4.85
CA ASP A 188 9.29 14.83 -5.64
C ASP A 188 8.01 14.48 -4.89
N LEU A 189 8.10 14.26 -3.58
CA LEU A 189 6.93 14.02 -2.72
C LEU A 189 5.95 15.19 -2.78
N ARG A 190 6.44 16.42 -2.63
CA ARG A 190 5.61 17.63 -2.74
C ARG A 190 5.02 17.80 -4.15
N ALA A 191 5.83 17.56 -5.17
CA ALA A 191 5.39 17.65 -6.57
C ALA A 191 4.28 16.64 -6.89
N ALA A 192 4.31 15.47 -6.26
CA ALA A 192 3.26 14.45 -6.37
C ALA A 192 1.97 14.78 -5.58
N GLY A 193 1.94 15.88 -4.83
CA GLY A 193 0.81 16.28 -3.99
C GLY A 193 0.89 15.76 -2.54
N GLY A 194 2.08 15.32 -2.11
CA GLY A 194 2.36 14.98 -0.71
C GLY A 194 2.53 16.22 0.15
N GLY A 195 1.97 16.18 1.35
CA GLY A 195 2.14 17.16 2.43
C GLY A 195 3.10 16.64 3.50
N ASP A 196 2.60 16.47 4.73
CA ASP A 196 3.37 15.97 5.84
C ASP A 196 3.84 14.52 5.60
N VAL A 197 5.05 14.23 6.06
CA VAL A 197 5.69 12.92 5.90
C VAL A 197 6.26 12.48 7.24
N GLU A 198 5.93 11.27 7.64
CA GLU A 198 6.49 10.63 8.83
C GLU A 198 7.05 9.24 8.51
N VAL A 199 7.97 8.77 9.34
CA VAL A 199 8.49 7.40 9.28
C VAL A 199 8.15 6.71 10.58
N VAL A 200 7.22 5.76 10.50
CA VAL A 200 6.82 4.89 11.61
C VAL A 200 7.68 3.64 11.58
N THR A 201 8.24 3.25 12.72
CA THR A 201 9.00 2.01 12.86
C THR A 201 8.24 1.09 13.81
N THR A 202 7.97 -0.13 13.38
CA THR A 202 7.22 -1.14 14.14
C THR A 202 7.82 -2.52 13.95
N GLY A 203 7.40 -3.50 14.78
CA GLY A 203 7.98 -4.85 14.80
C GLY A 203 9.36 -4.88 15.47
N ALA A 204 9.99 -6.05 15.49
CA ALA A 204 11.30 -6.26 16.09
C ALA A 204 12.10 -7.30 15.28
N GLY A 205 13.44 -7.30 15.44
CA GLY A 205 14.32 -8.26 14.78
C GLY A 205 14.11 -8.29 13.26
N ASP A 206 13.93 -9.49 12.70
CA ASP A 206 13.69 -9.68 11.25
C ASP A 206 12.33 -9.17 10.76
N ALA A 207 11.38 -8.92 11.66
CA ALA A 207 10.07 -8.33 11.36
C ALA A 207 10.07 -6.79 11.45
N LEU A 208 11.20 -6.16 11.83
CA LEU A 208 11.31 -4.71 11.89
C LEU A 208 10.90 -4.07 10.57
N THR A 209 9.96 -3.16 10.65
CA THR A 209 9.32 -2.53 9.48
C THR A 209 9.42 -1.01 9.60
N HIS A 210 9.85 -0.37 8.53
CA HIS A 210 9.78 1.08 8.38
C HIS A 210 8.67 1.42 7.40
N ILE A 211 7.69 2.18 7.85
CA ILE A 211 6.55 2.62 7.04
C ILE A 211 6.69 4.12 6.84
N VAL A 212 6.87 4.54 5.59
CA VAL A 212 6.80 5.96 5.24
C VAL A 212 5.35 6.32 4.97
N VAL A 213 4.80 7.18 5.81
CA VAL A 213 3.44 7.71 5.66
C VAL A 213 3.53 9.10 5.05
N VAL A 214 2.93 9.27 3.88
CA VAL A 214 2.84 10.55 3.16
C VAL A 214 1.39 10.97 3.10
N HIS A 215 1.03 12.07 3.75
CA HIS A 215 -0.32 12.61 3.69
C HIS A 215 -0.57 13.28 2.34
N ARG A 216 -1.66 12.93 1.65
CA ARG A 216 -2.06 13.66 0.45
C ARG A 216 -2.64 15.00 0.84
N THR A 217 -2.11 16.10 0.29
CA THR A 217 -2.63 17.46 0.55
C THR A 217 -4.09 17.56 0.13
N GLU A 218 -4.88 18.30 0.92
CA GLU A 218 -6.25 18.64 0.53
C GLU A 218 -6.25 19.50 -0.74
N ARG A 219 -7.24 19.31 -1.59
CA ARG A 219 -7.43 20.25 -2.71
C ARG A 219 -7.72 21.61 -2.11
N ARG A 220 -6.83 22.59 -2.31
CA ARG A 220 -7.15 23.97 -2.00
C ARG A 220 -8.38 24.34 -2.83
N THR A 221 -9.55 24.38 -2.19
CA THR A 221 -10.69 25.06 -2.76
C THR A 221 -10.24 26.49 -2.95
N ALA A 222 -10.19 26.97 -4.20
CA ALA A 222 -9.94 28.36 -4.47
C ALA A 222 -10.97 29.15 -3.66
N ALA A 223 -10.51 29.81 -2.59
CA ALA A 223 -11.33 30.73 -1.82
C ALA A 223 -11.89 31.74 -2.82
N GLY A 224 -13.21 31.75 -2.93
CA GLY A 224 -13.89 32.61 -3.89
C GLY A 224 -13.37 34.04 -3.77
N SER A 225 -12.74 34.49 -4.83
CA SER A 225 -12.52 35.90 -5.06
C SER A 225 -13.90 36.54 -5.12
N GLY A 226 -14.37 37.04 -3.96
CA GLY A 226 -15.58 37.85 -3.88
C GLY A 226 -15.46 39.02 -4.83
N PRO A 227 -16.52 39.37 -5.61
CA PRO A 227 -16.48 40.49 -6.47
C PRO A 227 -16.43 41.77 -5.62
N GLY A 228 -15.25 42.41 -5.59
CA GLY A 228 -15.07 43.75 -5.05
C GLY A 228 -15.94 44.73 -5.80
N GLY A 229 -17.12 45.04 -5.24
CA GLY A 229 -18.02 46.04 -5.76
C GLY A 229 -17.44 47.45 -5.66
N GLY A 230 -16.70 47.87 -6.68
CA GLY A 230 -16.30 49.25 -6.87
C GLY A 230 -17.44 50.07 -7.43
N ARG A 231 -18.31 50.58 -6.58
CA ARG A 231 -19.24 51.69 -6.95
C ARG A 231 -18.43 52.94 -7.18
N ARG A 232 -18.13 53.30 -8.46
CA ARG A 232 -17.69 54.62 -8.87
C ARG A 232 -18.94 55.50 -8.99
N GLY A 233 -19.10 56.44 -8.01
CA GLY A 233 -20.06 57.54 -8.08
C GLY A 233 -19.76 58.45 -9.23
N ARG A 234 -20.72 58.61 -10.17
CA ARG A 234 -20.70 59.65 -11.18
C ARG A 234 -21.26 60.94 -10.58
N GLY A 235 -20.38 61.88 -10.31
CA GLY A 235 -20.79 63.27 -9.99
C GLY A 235 -21.46 63.94 -11.17
N ARG A 236 -22.67 64.38 -10.94
CA ARG A 236 -23.49 65.20 -11.85
C ARG A 236 -22.98 66.62 -11.73
N LYS A 237 -22.45 67.20 -12.77
CA LYS A 237 -22.18 68.62 -12.90
C LYS A 237 -23.43 69.27 -13.48
N ASP A 238 -24.14 70.09 -12.67
CA ASP A 238 -25.05 71.10 -13.10
C ASP A 238 -24.29 72.23 -13.85
N ARG A 239 -24.81 72.67 -14.99
CA ARG A 239 -24.54 73.95 -15.61
C ARG A 239 -25.88 74.58 -15.90
N SER A 240 -26.18 75.58 -15.07
CA SER A 240 -27.13 76.65 -15.44
C SER A 240 -26.43 77.66 -16.34
N SER A 241 -27.03 78.07 -17.41
CA SER A 241 -27.34 79.35 -17.96
C SER A 241 -27.80 79.25 -19.40
#